data_6604730c6f515af87bf678a6d30a8460
#
_entry.id   6604730c6f515af87bf678a6d30a8460
#
_cell.length_a   1.000
_cell.length_b   1.000
_cell.length_c   1.000
_cell.angle_alpha   90.00
_cell.angle_beta   90.00
_cell.angle_gamma   90.00
#
_symmetry.space_group_name_H-M   'P 1'
#
loop_
_entity.id
_entity.type
_entity.pdbx_description
1 polymer ?
#
loop_
_entity_poly.entity_id
_entity_poly.type
_entity_poly.pdbx_seq_one_letter_code
_entity_poly.pdbx_strand_id
1 'polypeptide(L)'
;MSSLIDRLLEQTPTAVGRADLVALRNAVARDLEFLLNTRCEAIRLLACGFVECRKSSLSYGIPDFSSLSLHSAQDRDSIRRGLEQAMALHESRLTRVRVTLEPLNEQRRVLRFKVEALLSRGSERQQVQFDAELQLHSQTYAVV
;
A
#
# COMPACT_ATOMS: atom_id res chain seq x y z
N MET A 1 14.11 -8.95 -3.05
CA MET A 1 14.22 -9.58 -1.72
C MET A 1 12.85 -10.05 -1.30
N SER A 2 12.69 -11.33 -1.08
CA SER A 2 11.49 -11.86 -0.46
C SER A 2 11.39 -11.36 0.98
N SER A 3 10.17 -11.17 1.45
CA SER A 3 9.91 -10.85 2.86
C SER A 3 10.50 -11.94 3.76
N LEU A 4 10.88 -11.61 4.99
CA LEU A 4 11.35 -12.59 5.97
C LEU A 4 10.31 -13.71 6.17
N ILE A 5 9.04 -13.35 6.14
CA ILE A 5 7.91 -14.28 6.22
C ILE A 5 7.86 -15.20 4.99
N ASP A 6 8.07 -14.66 3.80
CA ASP A 6 8.12 -15.46 2.58
C ASP A 6 9.26 -16.47 2.60
N ARG A 7 10.43 -16.06 3.11
CA ARG A 7 11.59 -16.97 3.28
C ARG A 7 11.35 -18.07 4.30
N LEU A 8 10.51 -17.83 5.29
CA LEU A 8 10.12 -18.85 6.28
C LEU A 8 9.04 -19.79 5.75
N LEU A 9 8.22 -19.34 4.81
CA LEU A 9 7.16 -20.13 4.19
C LEU A 9 7.63 -20.91 2.95
N GLU A 10 8.68 -20.42 2.26
CA GLU A 10 9.24 -21.07 1.08
C GLU A 10 10.27 -22.12 1.48
N GLN A 11 9.95 -23.38 1.26
CA GLN A 11 10.86 -24.50 1.50
C GLN A 11 11.78 -24.86 0.32
N THR A 12 11.78 -24.12 -0.79
CA THR A 12 12.64 -24.44 -1.94
C THR A 12 13.11 -23.21 -2.70
N PRO A 13 14.42 -23.01 -2.87
CA PRO A 13 14.96 -22.05 -3.82
C PRO A 13 15.05 -22.69 -5.21
N THR A 14 14.16 -22.35 -6.14
CA THR A 14 14.35 -22.77 -7.51
C THR A 14 13.93 -21.72 -8.52
N ALA A 15 14.82 -21.48 -9.46
CA ALA A 15 14.69 -20.80 -10.75
C ALA A 15 14.65 -19.27 -10.73
N VAL A 16 15.80 -18.71 -11.02
CA VAL A 16 16.04 -17.34 -11.44
C VAL A 16 15.30 -17.08 -12.75
N GLY A 17 14.24 -16.26 -12.74
CA GLY A 17 13.50 -15.95 -13.96
C GLY A 17 12.21 -15.16 -13.71
N ARG A 18 11.38 -15.16 -14.73
CA ARG A 18 10.08 -14.48 -14.78
C ARG A 18 9.11 -14.90 -13.66
N ALA A 19 9.20 -16.14 -13.19
CA ALA A 19 8.45 -16.66 -12.06
C ALA A 19 8.77 -15.92 -10.75
N ASP A 20 10.00 -15.52 -10.58
CA ASP A 20 10.49 -14.78 -9.41
C ASP A 20 9.91 -13.36 -9.31
N LEU A 21 9.70 -12.71 -10.46
CA LEU A 21 9.06 -11.39 -10.52
C LEU A 21 7.57 -11.45 -10.16
N VAL A 22 6.89 -12.49 -10.61
CA VAL A 22 5.47 -12.72 -10.27
C VAL A 22 5.34 -13.01 -8.78
N ALA A 23 6.20 -13.84 -8.22
CA ALA A 23 6.23 -14.13 -6.80
C ALA A 23 6.50 -12.87 -5.97
N LEU A 24 7.47 -12.06 -6.37
CA LEU A 24 7.79 -10.79 -5.71
C LEU A 24 6.62 -9.80 -5.79
N ARG A 25 5.98 -9.68 -6.96
CA ARG A 25 4.80 -8.83 -7.12
C ARG A 25 3.65 -9.28 -6.22
N ASN A 26 3.40 -10.58 -6.13
CA ASN A 26 2.35 -11.13 -5.28
C ASN A 26 2.67 -10.92 -3.78
N ALA A 27 3.92 -11.07 -3.39
CA ALA A 27 4.36 -10.76 -2.03
C ALA A 27 4.12 -9.28 -1.69
N VAL A 28 4.48 -8.36 -2.58
CA VAL A 28 4.24 -6.93 -2.40
C VAL A 28 2.74 -6.62 -2.34
N ALA A 29 1.92 -7.25 -3.20
CA ALA A 29 0.48 -7.06 -3.19
C ALA A 29 -0.14 -7.45 -1.83
N ARG A 30 0.28 -8.58 -1.27
CA ARG A 30 -0.14 -9.04 0.04
C ARG A 30 0.31 -8.09 1.16
N ASP A 31 1.55 -7.64 1.11
CA ASP A 31 2.10 -6.73 2.11
C ASP A 31 1.39 -5.35 2.04
N LEU A 32 1.04 -4.88 0.84
CA LEU A 32 0.21 -3.68 0.65
C LEU A 32 -1.19 -3.87 1.24
N GLU A 33 -1.81 -5.01 1.06
CA GLU A 33 -3.11 -5.32 1.64
C GLU A 33 -3.06 -5.26 3.17
N PHE A 34 -2.03 -5.83 3.78
CA PHE A 34 -1.81 -5.73 5.22
C PHE A 34 -1.61 -4.27 5.68
N LEU A 35 -0.80 -3.51 4.96
CA LEU A 35 -0.57 -2.09 5.26
C LEU A 35 -1.86 -1.28 5.21
N LEU A 36 -2.65 -1.46 4.16
CA LEU A 36 -3.91 -0.74 3.94
C LEU A 36 -4.98 -1.10 4.98
N ASN A 37 -5.00 -2.34 5.46
CA ASN A 37 -5.93 -2.80 6.48
C ASN A 37 -5.48 -2.48 7.92
N THR A 38 -4.26 -1.95 8.08
CA THR A 38 -3.75 -1.52 9.38
C THR A 38 -3.98 -0.02 9.56
N ARG A 39 -4.65 0.37 10.62
CA ARG A 39 -4.85 1.79 10.96
C ARG A 39 -3.80 2.24 11.93
N CYS A 40 -3.22 3.40 11.67
CA CYS A 40 -2.25 4.04 12.55
C CYS A 40 -2.82 5.37 13.05
N GLU A 41 -3.19 5.40 14.33
CA GLU A 41 -3.58 6.63 15.02
C GLU A 41 -2.38 7.37 15.61
N ALA A 42 -1.27 6.68 15.80
CA ALA A 42 -0.07 7.22 16.43
C ALA A 42 0.59 8.34 15.60
N ILE A 43 0.28 8.45 14.30
CA ILE A 43 0.83 9.49 13.42
C ILE A 43 0.52 10.89 13.96
N ARG A 44 -0.63 11.09 14.58
CA ARG A 44 -1.00 12.38 15.20
C ARG A 44 -0.16 12.68 16.44
N LEU A 45 0.21 11.67 17.20
CA LEU A 45 0.99 11.80 18.44
C LEU A 45 2.49 11.90 18.17
N LEU A 46 2.97 11.24 17.10
CA LEU A 46 4.39 11.17 16.76
C LEU A 46 4.83 12.25 15.75
N ALA A 47 3.90 13.03 15.23
CA ALA A 47 4.16 13.96 14.13
C ALA A 47 5.18 15.07 14.42
N CYS A 48 5.54 15.30 15.69
CA CYS A 48 6.17 16.55 16.08
C CYS A 48 7.68 16.54 16.32
N GLY A 49 8.41 15.43 16.17
CA GLY A 49 9.82 15.55 16.50
C GLY A 49 10.79 14.45 16.08
N PHE A 50 10.32 13.26 15.80
CA PHE A 50 11.21 12.12 15.59
C PHE A 50 11.07 11.54 14.18
N VAL A 51 11.98 11.93 13.29
CA VAL A 51 11.98 11.47 11.86
C VAL A 51 12.04 9.96 11.75
N GLU A 52 12.81 9.31 12.61
CA GLU A 52 12.95 7.84 12.61
C GLU A 52 11.68 7.12 13.07
N CYS A 53 10.89 7.73 13.93
CA CYS A 53 9.62 7.15 14.37
C CYS A 53 8.60 7.02 13.22
N ARG A 54 8.70 7.86 12.20
CA ARG A 54 7.82 7.80 11.02
C ARG A 54 8.04 6.55 10.17
N LYS A 55 9.22 5.94 10.25
CA LYS A 55 9.59 4.72 9.53
C LYS A 55 9.53 3.47 10.41
N SER A 56 9.16 3.63 11.67
CA SER A 56 9.11 2.52 12.63
C SER A 56 7.77 1.77 12.53
N SER A 57 7.72 0.60 13.15
CA SER A 57 6.49 -0.18 13.28
C SER A 57 5.39 0.54 14.06
N LEU A 58 5.74 1.54 14.88
CA LEU A 58 4.78 2.36 15.61
C LEU A 58 3.92 3.24 14.69
N SER A 59 4.44 3.61 13.53
CA SER A 59 3.73 4.43 12.53
C SER A 59 3.20 3.60 11.36
N TYR A 60 3.31 2.26 11.44
CA TYR A 60 2.83 1.36 10.40
C TYR A 60 1.32 1.42 10.24
N GLY A 61 0.85 1.59 9.01
CA GLY A 61 -0.56 1.66 8.67
C GLY A 61 -0.95 2.94 7.95
N ILE A 62 -2.22 3.11 7.74
CA ILE A 62 -2.82 4.29 7.11
C ILE A 62 -3.59 5.10 8.15
N PRO A 63 -3.73 6.44 7.95
CA PRO A 63 -4.59 7.27 8.77
C PRO A 63 -6.05 6.82 8.66
N ASP A 64 -6.87 7.15 9.65
CA ASP A 64 -8.32 6.93 9.56
C ASP A 64 -8.97 7.98 8.65
N PHE A 65 -9.57 7.50 7.58
CA PHE A 65 -10.29 8.32 6.59
C PHE A 65 -11.81 8.35 6.79
N SER A 66 -12.32 7.79 7.88
CA SER A 66 -13.77 7.65 8.13
C SER A 66 -14.51 8.99 8.20
N SER A 67 -13.82 10.06 8.59
CA SER A 67 -14.37 11.41 8.68
C SER A 67 -14.37 12.18 7.35
N LEU A 68 -13.72 11.65 6.31
CA LEU A 68 -13.59 12.30 5.02
C LEU A 68 -14.72 11.90 4.07
N SER A 69 -15.16 12.85 3.26
CA SER A 69 -16.20 12.63 2.27
C SER A 69 -15.60 12.24 0.92
N LEU A 70 -16.05 11.10 0.38
CA LEU A 70 -15.63 10.67 -0.95
C LEU A 70 -16.23 11.50 -2.08
N HIS A 71 -17.22 12.33 -1.78
CA HIS A 71 -17.82 13.29 -2.74
C HIS A 71 -17.03 14.59 -2.85
N SER A 72 -16.21 14.91 -1.85
CA SER A 72 -15.36 16.09 -1.86
C SER A 72 -14.06 15.81 -2.62
N ALA A 73 -13.74 16.63 -3.62
CA ALA A 73 -12.49 16.51 -4.36
C ALA A 73 -11.26 16.74 -3.45
N GLN A 74 -11.37 17.63 -2.46
CA GLN A 74 -10.32 17.91 -1.51
C GLN A 74 -10.06 16.72 -0.58
N ASP A 75 -11.13 16.08 -0.09
CA ASP A 75 -11.01 14.91 0.79
C ASP A 75 -10.46 13.70 0.03
N ARG A 76 -10.87 13.51 -1.23
CA ARG A 76 -10.31 12.48 -2.12
C ARG A 76 -8.82 12.68 -2.34
N ASP A 77 -8.36 13.91 -2.54
CA ASP A 77 -6.94 14.22 -2.69
C ASP A 77 -6.17 13.96 -1.39
N SER A 78 -6.77 14.25 -0.24
CA SER A 78 -6.20 13.92 1.07
C SER A 78 -6.05 12.42 1.28
N ILE A 79 -7.05 11.63 0.90
CA ILE A 79 -7.00 10.16 0.93
C ILE A 79 -5.87 9.65 0.02
N ARG A 80 -5.83 10.13 -1.21
CA ARG A 80 -4.79 9.76 -2.18
C ARG A 80 -3.38 10.00 -1.64
N ARG A 81 -3.13 11.21 -1.12
CA ARG A 81 -1.83 11.55 -0.53
C ARG A 81 -1.49 10.71 0.68
N GLY A 82 -2.46 10.43 1.54
CA GLY A 82 -2.27 9.57 2.71
C GLY A 82 -1.89 8.15 2.32
N LEU A 83 -2.52 7.59 1.30
CA LEU A 83 -2.20 6.27 0.76
C LEU A 83 -0.79 6.23 0.13
N GLU A 84 -0.46 7.23 -0.71
CA GLU A 84 0.87 7.34 -1.32
C GLU A 84 1.97 7.44 -0.28
N GLN A 85 1.76 8.26 0.74
CA GLN A 85 2.74 8.47 1.81
C GLN A 85 2.94 7.21 2.65
N ALA A 86 1.88 6.51 3.01
CA ALA A 86 1.97 5.27 3.76
C ALA A 86 2.73 4.18 3.00
N MET A 87 2.42 4.02 1.71
CA MET A 87 3.12 3.05 0.85
C MET A 87 4.59 3.42 0.67
N ALA A 88 4.91 4.69 0.46
CA ALA A 88 6.28 5.15 0.28
C ALA A 88 7.14 4.98 1.55
N LEU A 89 6.54 5.12 2.73
CA LEU A 89 7.23 4.98 4.01
C LEU A 89 7.44 3.53 4.41
N HIS A 90 6.46 2.67 4.18
CA HIS A 90 6.44 1.32 4.75
C HIS A 90 6.74 0.21 3.76
N GLU A 91 6.68 0.49 2.44
CA GLU A 91 7.04 -0.48 1.41
C GLU A 91 8.32 -0.05 0.67
N SER A 92 9.45 -0.49 1.18
CA SER A 92 10.77 -0.10 0.66
C SER A 92 11.10 -0.65 -0.74
N ARG A 93 10.41 -1.70 -1.17
CA ARG A 93 10.58 -2.31 -2.50
C ARG A 93 9.94 -1.48 -3.61
N LEU A 94 8.99 -0.62 -3.25
CA LEU A 94 8.31 0.26 -4.18
C LEU A 94 8.90 1.68 -4.13
N THR A 95 9.16 2.23 -5.30
CA THR A 95 9.60 3.61 -5.48
C THR A 95 8.70 4.32 -6.46
N ARG A 96 8.63 5.66 -6.36
CA ARG A 96 7.77 6.50 -7.22
C ARG A 96 6.30 6.06 -7.19
N VAL A 97 5.79 5.78 -5.99
CA VAL A 97 4.41 5.36 -5.79
C VAL A 97 3.46 6.49 -6.19
N ARG A 98 2.50 6.17 -7.03
CA ARG A 98 1.43 7.07 -7.44
C ARG A 98 0.09 6.36 -7.30
N VAL A 99 -0.84 6.98 -6.63
CA VAL A 99 -2.20 6.48 -6.45
C VAL A 99 -3.17 7.31 -7.29
N THR A 100 -4.02 6.64 -8.05
CA THR A 100 -5.09 7.25 -8.82
C THR A 100 -6.42 6.69 -8.35
N LEU A 101 -7.29 7.56 -7.84
CA LEU A 101 -8.63 7.17 -7.42
C LEU A 101 -9.57 7.16 -8.62
N GLU A 102 -10.30 6.06 -8.78
CA GLU A 102 -11.38 5.99 -9.78
C GLU A 102 -12.65 6.73 -9.31
N PRO A 103 -13.56 7.12 -10.21
CA PRO A 103 -14.84 7.69 -9.84
C PRO A 103 -15.60 6.75 -8.89
N LEU A 104 -16.24 7.33 -7.89
CA LEU A 104 -17.02 6.56 -6.92
C LEU A 104 -18.20 5.87 -7.60
N ASN A 105 -18.29 4.56 -7.45
CA ASN A 105 -19.46 3.82 -7.86
C ASN A 105 -20.46 3.74 -6.69
N GLU A 106 -21.44 4.63 -6.70
CA GLU A 106 -22.42 4.74 -5.63
C GLU A 106 -23.27 3.47 -5.44
N GLN A 107 -23.52 2.75 -6.54
CA GLN A 107 -24.34 1.53 -6.49
C GLN A 107 -23.62 0.39 -5.75
N ARG A 108 -22.32 0.30 -5.89
CA ARG A 108 -21.51 -0.78 -5.26
C ARG A 108 -20.92 -0.40 -3.92
N ARG A 109 -20.92 0.86 -3.53
CA ARG A 109 -20.27 1.38 -2.33
C ARG A 109 -18.81 0.93 -2.21
N VAL A 110 -18.13 0.91 -3.34
CA VAL A 110 -16.71 0.52 -3.46
C VAL A 110 -15.94 1.65 -4.10
N LEU A 111 -14.86 2.06 -3.48
CA LEU A 111 -13.88 2.96 -4.05
C LEU A 111 -12.75 2.14 -4.65
N ARG A 112 -12.57 2.25 -5.96
CA ARG A 112 -11.45 1.65 -6.67
C ARG A 112 -10.32 2.64 -6.82
N PHE A 113 -9.11 2.15 -6.70
CA PHE A 113 -7.92 2.94 -6.98
C PHE A 113 -6.80 2.08 -7.56
N LYS A 114 -5.95 2.74 -8.32
CA LYS A 114 -4.77 2.13 -8.95
C LYS A 114 -3.53 2.63 -8.28
N VAL A 115 -2.60 1.73 -8.02
CA VAL A 115 -1.28 2.03 -7.50
C VAL A 115 -0.26 1.73 -8.57
N GLU A 116 0.42 2.74 -9.07
CA GLU A 116 1.53 2.61 -10.00
C GLU A 116 2.82 2.87 -9.26
N ALA A 117 3.81 2.02 -9.45
CA ALA A 117 5.10 2.16 -8.80
C ALA A 117 6.21 1.46 -9.58
N LEU A 118 7.44 1.72 -9.19
CA LEU A 118 8.61 0.98 -9.65
C LEU A 118 9.01 -0.03 -8.57
N LEU A 119 8.94 -1.30 -8.92
CA LEU A 119 9.39 -2.40 -8.08
C LEU A 119 10.91 -2.57 -8.25
N SER A 120 11.63 -2.46 -7.15
CA SER A 120 13.08 -2.62 -7.13
C SER A 120 13.47 -4.07 -6.84
N ARG A 121 14.29 -4.64 -7.71
CA ARG A 121 14.91 -5.95 -7.56
C ARG A 121 16.42 -5.81 -7.78
N GLY A 122 17.17 -5.67 -6.70
CA GLY A 122 18.60 -5.38 -6.81
C GLY A 122 18.85 -4.09 -7.60
N SER A 123 19.53 -4.19 -8.74
CA SER A 123 19.79 -3.06 -9.65
C SER A 123 18.69 -2.82 -10.68
N GLU A 124 17.78 -3.77 -10.85
CA GLU A 124 16.69 -3.68 -11.82
C GLU A 124 15.46 -2.98 -11.20
N ARG A 125 14.79 -2.19 -12.04
CA ARG A 125 13.53 -1.53 -11.68
C ARG A 125 12.48 -1.86 -12.73
N GLN A 126 11.35 -2.39 -12.29
CA GLN A 126 10.24 -2.72 -13.17
C GLN A 126 9.00 -1.94 -12.76
N GLN A 127 8.32 -1.38 -13.75
CA GLN A 127 7.03 -0.75 -13.53
C GLN A 127 5.99 -1.81 -13.19
N VAL A 128 5.27 -1.61 -12.10
CA VAL A 128 4.19 -2.47 -11.64
C VAL A 128 2.94 -1.64 -11.38
N GLN A 129 1.81 -2.29 -11.54
CA GLN A 129 0.50 -1.71 -11.24
C GLN A 129 -0.27 -2.70 -10.36
N PHE A 130 -0.90 -2.16 -9.32
CA PHE A 130 -1.83 -2.88 -8.47
C PHE A 130 -3.19 -2.20 -8.53
N ASP A 131 -4.22 -2.97 -8.67
CA ASP A 131 -5.59 -2.50 -8.53
C ASP A 131 -6.07 -2.84 -7.11
N ALA A 132 -6.69 -1.89 -6.46
CA ALA A 132 -7.16 -2.06 -5.10
C ALA A 132 -8.58 -1.52 -4.95
N GLU A 133 -9.34 -2.15 -4.08
CA GLU A 133 -10.72 -1.81 -3.78
C GLU A 133 -10.88 -1.55 -2.28
N LEU A 134 -11.49 -0.43 -1.94
CA LEU A 134 -11.96 -0.14 -0.59
C LEU A 134 -13.47 -0.38 -0.50
N GLN A 135 -13.86 -1.32 0.32
CA GLN A 135 -15.26 -1.53 0.65
C GLN A 135 -15.70 -0.55 1.74
N LEU A 136 -16.60 0.36 1.40
CA LEU A 136 -16.98 1.47 2.29
C LEU A 136 -17.74 1.03 3.53
N HIS A 137 -18.50 -0.07 3.46
CA HIS A 137 -19.29 -0.54 4.60
C HIS A 137 -18.44 -1.27 5.66
N SER A 138 -17.42 -2.01 5.24
CA SER A 138 -16.51 -2.74 6.13
C SER A 138 -15.21 -2.01 6.36
N GLN A 139 -14.93 -0.97 5.57
CA GLN A 139 -13.65 -0.26 5.52
C GLN A 139 -12.45 -1.18 5.33
N THR A 140 -12.65 -2.23 4.54
CA THR A 140 -11.64 -3.24 4.24
C THR A 140 -11.07 -3.00 2.84
N TYR A 141 -9.76 -3.12 2.72
CA TYR A 141 -9.04 -3.01 1.46
C TYR A 141 -8.73 -4.40 0.91
N ALA A 142 -8.90 -4.58 -0.38
CA ALA A 142 -8.45 -5.75 -1.11
C ALA A 142 -7.55 -5.31 -2.26
N VAL A 143 -6.40 -5.92 -2.41
CA VAL A 143 -5.45 -5.69 -3.51
C VAL A 143 -5.58 -6.84 -4.50
N VAL A 144 -5.87 -6.50 -5.74
CA VAL A 144 -6.12 -7.47 -6.81
C VAL A 144 -4.96 -7.53 -7.80
#